data_a5ecd73b988578c463a319c4474249cc
#
_entry.id   a5ecd73b988578c463a319c4474249cc
#
_cell.length_a   1.000
_cell.length_b   1.000
_cell.length_c   1.000
_cell.angle_alpha   90.00
_cell.angle_beta   90.00
_cell.angle_gamma   90.00
#
_symmetry.space_group_name_H-M   'P 1'
#
loop_
_entity.id
_entity.type
_entity.pdbx_description
1 polymer ?
#
loop_
_entity_poly.entity_id
_entity_poly.type
_entity_poly.pdbx_seq_one_letter_code
_entity_poly.pdbx_strand_id
1 'polypeptide(L)'
;MSALPPIRRKHRICVICEGYEDYHYFNRLIALNLWDASYSFTTINVKSASNIPARFQNEYQNDRYEIILVFCDTDKEPYREYTLIKDKINSFLGKRKASDKLVIFANPGTMQIVLLHFGDVSLKNQGKKTNSAEIERLTGIPGYDAHEEQIQALCGKITRASYPDMKKRAEAINYPDTVSGSTNISAYLKWFEKSDDHWIAEIRKACAQ
;
A
#
# COMPACT_ATOMS: atom_id res chain seq x y z
N MET A 1 -28.80 -31.20 -16.64
CA MET A 1 -28.78 -29.80 -16.17
C MET A 1 -27.46 -29.55 -15.51
N SER A 2 -26.63 -28.71 -16.11
CA SER A 2 -25.36 -28.33 -15.49
C SER A 2 -25.65 -27.42 -14.30
N ALA A 3 -25.29 -27.84 -13.09
CA ALA A 3 -25.44 -26.98 -11.91
C ALA A 3 -24.53 -25.75 -12.10
N LEU A 4 -25.09 -24.57 -11.88
CA LEU A 4 -24.32 -23.34 -11.87
C LEU A 4 -23.21 -23.46 -10.80
N PRO A 5 -21.96 -23.02 -11.09
CA PRO A 5 -20.89 -23.07 -10.12
C PRO A 5 -21.29 -22.23 -8.89
N PRO A 6 -20.91 -22.67 -7.68
CA PRO A 6 -21.26 -21.96 -6.45
C PRO A 6 -20.69 -20.54 -6.50
N ILE A 7 -21.50 -19.55 -6.17
CA ILE A 7 -21.08 -18.16 -6.04
C ILE A 7 -20.14 -18.10 -4.83
N ARG A 8 -18.83 -18.05 -5.08
CA ARG A 8 -17.84 -17.85 -4.01
C ARG A 8 -17.89 -16.38 -3.57
N ARG A 9 -18.17 -16.16 -2.29
CA ARG A 9 -18.09 -14.82 -1.70
C ARG A 9 -16.64 -14.38 -1.70
N LYS A 10 -16.38 -13.18 -2.25
CA LYS A 10 -15.03 -12.60 -2.23
C LYS A 10 -14.68 -12.10 -0.83
N HIS A 11 -13.41 -12.28 -0.45
CA HIS A 11 -12.85 -11.65 0.74
C HIS A 11 -12.78 -10.13 0.53
N ARG A 12 -13.40 -9.38 1.42
CA ARG A 12 -13.46 -7.91 1.32
C ARG A 12 -12.32 -7.30 2.09
N ILE A 13 -11.42 -6.62 1.37
CA ILE A 13 -10.24 -5.98 1.91
C ILE A 13 -10.35 -4.47 1.73
N CYS A 14 -10.21 -3.71 2.81
CA CYS A 14 -10.09 -2.27 2.77
C CYS A 14 -8.62 -1.88 2.82
N VAL A 15 -8.21 -0.90 2.00
CA VAL A 15 -6.89 -0.28 2.08
C VAL A 15 -7.07 1.21 2.32
N ILE A 16 -6.70 1.65 3.50
CA ILE A 16 -6.71 3.07 3.88
C ILE A 16 -5.41 3.67 3.39
N CYS A 17 -5.52 4.59 2.45
CA CYS A 17 -4.42 5.29 1.81
C CYS A 17 -4.25 6.68 2.44
N GLU A 18 -3.02 7.07 2.73
CA GLU A 18 -2.71 8.34 3.36
C GLU A 18 -3.09 9.53 2.50
N GLY A 19 -2.69 9.47 1.21
CA GLY A 19 -2.84 10.57 0.27
C GLY A 19 -3.21 10.12 -1.14
N TYR A 20 -3.07 11.06 -2.09
CA TYR A 20 -3.40 10.81 -3.49
C TYR A 20 -2.42 9.86 -4.18
N GLU A 21 -1.13 9.90 -3.84
CA GLU A 21 -0.12 9.02 -4.44
C GLU A 21 -0.44 7.56 -4.13
N ASP A 22 -0.66 7.22 -2.85
CA ASP A 22 -1.02 5.88 -2.40
C ASP A 22 -2.32 5.40 -3.03
N TYR A 23 -3.33 6.29 -3.01
CA TYR A 23 -4.67 6.00 -3.50
C TYR A 23 -4.68 5.70 -4.99
N HIS A 24 -4.08 6.54 -5.82
CA HIS A 24 -4.05 6.33 -7.27
C HIS A 24 -3.16 5.15 -7.65
N TYR A 25 -2.05 4.97 -6.96
CA TYR A 25 -1.17 3.83 -7.17
C TYR A 25 -1.89 2.50 -6.89
N PHE A 26 -2.49 2.36 -5.71
CA PHE A 26 -3.16 1.11 -5.35
C PHE A 26 -4.36 0.82 -6.27
N ASN A 27 -5.15 1.84 -6.60
CA ASN A 27 -6.24 1.71 -7.56
C ASN A 27 -5.75 1.30 -8.95
N ARG A 28 -4.58 1.78 -9.37
CA ARG A 28 -3.98 1.33 -10.63
C ARG A 28 -3.66 -0.15 -10.59
N LEU A 29 -3.08 -0.65 -9.52
CA LEU A 29 -2.80 -2.09 -9.38
C LEU A 29 -4.09 -2.93 -9.41
N ILE A 30 -5.15 -2.49 -8.72
CA ILE A 30 -6.48 -3.13 -8.77
C ILE A 30 -7.00 -3.15 -10.22
N ALA A 31 -6.97 -2.02 -10.92
CA ALA A 31 -7.46 -1.90 -12.29
C ALA A 31 -6.69 -2.77 -13.29
N LEU A 32 -5.43 -3.07 -13.02
CA LEU A 32 -4.64 -4.00 -13.82
C LEU A 32 -5.07 -5.46 -13.63
N ASN A 33 -5.92 -5.75 -12.64
CA ASN A 33 -6.41 -7.09 -12.35
C ASN A 33 -5.28 -8.13 -12.23
N LEU A 34 -4.32 -7.82 -11.35
CA LEU A 34 -3.08 -8.59 -11.14
C LEU A 34 -3.24 -9.66 -10.07
N TRP A 35 -4.26 -9.52 -9.21
CA TRP A 35 -4.43 -10.31 -8.00
C TRP A 35 -5.54 -11.35 -8.15
N ASP A 36 -5.58 -12.31 -7.24
CA ASP A 36 -6.54 -13.39 -7.29
C ASP A 36 -7.99 -12.88 -7.20
N ALA A 37 -8.86 -13.52 -7.96
CA ALA A 37 -10.27 -13.14 -8.08
C ALA A 37 -11.08 -13.38 -6.79
N SER A 38 -10.54 -14.12 -5.82
CA SER A 38 -11.16 -14.34 -4.51
C SER A 38 -11.15 -13.09 -3.63
N TYR A 39 -10.37 -12.06 -3.97
CA TYR A 39 -10.30 -10.81 -3.22
C TYR A 39 -11.09 -9.70 -3.90
N SER A 40 -11.63 -8.82 -3.07
CA SER A 40 -12.27 -7.56 -3.48
C SER A 40 -11.69 -6.43 -2.66
N PHE A 41 -10.98 -5.52 -3.32
CA PHE A 41 -10.32 -4.40 -2.69
C PHE A 41 -11.18 -3.13 -2.77
N THR A 42 -11.21 -2.38 -1.68
CA THR A 42 -11.77 -1.04 -1.59
C THR A 42 -10.69 -0.10 -1.05
N THR A 43 -10.40 0.98 -1.73
CA THR A 43 -9.44 1.98 -1.27
C THR A 43 -10.15 3.21 -0.70
N ILE A 44 -9.57 3.80 0.34
CA ILE A 44 -10.08 5.01 1.00
C ILE A 44 -8.94 6.01 1.13
N ASN A 45 -9.03 7.13 0.44
CA ASN A 45 -8.10 8.24 0.62
C ASN A 45 -8.52 9.09 1.82
N VAL A 46 -7.69 9.16 2.84
CA VAL A 46 -7.95 9.97 4.05
C VAL A 46 -7.31 11.34 4.01
N LYS A 47 -6.52 11.63 2.98
CA LYS A 47 -5.89 12.93 2.67
C LYS A 47 -4.83 13.42 3.69
N SER A 48 -4.57 12.67 4.74
CA SER A 48 -3.54 13.00 5.74
C SER A 48 -3.25 11.81 6.65
N ALA A 49 -2.00 11.62 7.03
CA ALA A 49 -1.54 10.64 8.00
C ALA A 49 -2.35 10.71 9.32
N SER A 50 -2.64 11.92 9.80
CA SER A 50 -3.39 12.15 11.05
C SER A 50 -4.80 11.57 11.05
N ASN A 51 -5.42 11.39 9.88
CA ASN A 51 -6.78 10.86 9.75
C ASN A 51 -6.82 9.32 9.72
N ILE A 52 -5.68 8.65 9.49
CA ILE A 52 -5.60 7.20 9.36
C ILE A 52 -6.15 6.47 10.58
N PRO A 53 -5.73 6.79 11.83
CA PRO A 53 -6.17 6.04 13.00
C PRO A 53 -7.70 6.12 13.23
N ALA A 54 -8.29 7.29 13.08
CA ALA A 54 -9.73 7.47 13.24
C ALA A 54 -10.51 6.70 12.15
N ARG A 55 -10.02 6.74 10.91
CA ARG A 55 -10.63 5.99 9.81
C ARG A 55 -10.50 4.48 10.03
N PHE A 56 -9.33 4.01 10.45
CA PHE A 56 -9.12 2.60 10.77
C PHE A 56 -10.12 2.11 11.83
N GLN A 57 -10.28 2.82 12.94
CA GLN A 57 -11.22 2.48 14.00
C GLN A 57 -12.66 2.43 13.48
N ASN A 58 -13.07 3.42 12.68
CA ASN A 58 -14.42 3.48 12.10
C ASN A 58 -14.68 2.27 11.19
N GLU A 59 -13.78 1.96 10.26
CA GLU A 59 -13.98 0.83 9.35
C GLU A 59 -13.94 -0.52 10.09
N TYR A 60 -13.11 -0.64 11.13
CA TYR A 60 -13.05 -1.83 11.96
C TYR A 60 -14.35 -2.07 12.73
N GLN A 61 -14.91 -1.02 13.32
CA GLN A 61 -16.18 -1.09 14.08
C GLN A 61 -17.40 -1.37 13.18
N ASN A 62 -17.36 -0.94 11.93
CA ASN A 62 -18.45 -1.16 10.99
C ASN A 62 -18.52 -2.59 10.43
N ASP A 63 -17.53 -3.43 10.66
CA ASP A 63 -17.45 -4.85 10.25
C ASP A 63 -17.78 -5.10 8.75
N ARG A 64 -17.49 -4.12 7.90
CA ARG A 64 -17.77 -4.23 6.46
C ARG A 64 -16.70 -4.99 5.70
N TYR A 65 -15.50 -5.05 6.24
CA TYR A 65 -14.32 -5.65 5.63
C TYR A 65 -13.76 -6.76 6.50
N GLU A 66 -13.24 -7.79 5.88
CA GLU A 66 -12.58 -8.88 6.59
C GLU A 66 -11.19 -8.49 7.07
N ILE A 67 -10.52 -7.65 6.29
CA ILE A 67 -9.21 -7.10 6.59
C ILE A 67 -9.22 -5.61 6.28
N ILE A 68 -8.59 -4.84 7.15
CA ILE A 68 -8.31 -3.42 6.93
C ILE A 68 -6.80 -3.25 6.97
N LEU A 69 -6.24 -2.86 5.86
CA LEU A 69 -4.83 -2.50 5.72
C LEU A 69 -4.69 -0.98 5.69
N VAL A 70 -3.54 -0.51 6.09
CA VAL A 70 -3.12 0.89 5.95
C VAL A 70 -1.97 0.91 4.97
N PHE A 71 -1.97 1.84 4.03
CA PHE A 71 -0.85 2.13 3.16
C PHE A 71 -0.44 3.58 3.36
N CYS A 72 0.75 3.78 3.89
CA CYS A 72 1.24 5.11 4.26
C CYS A 72 2.76 5.24 4.12
N ASP A 73 3.17 6.48 4.08
CA ASP A 73 4.56 6.89 4.05
C ASP A 73 5.19 6.82 5.45
N THR A 74 6.51 6.57 5.53
CA THR A 74 7.21 6.71 6.82
C THR A 74 7.65 8.15 7.06
N ASP A 75 7.67 8.98 6.02
CA ASP A 75 8.23 10.33 6.04
C ASP A 75 9.73 10.37 6.38
N LYS A 76 10.12 11.45 7.06
CA LYS A 76 11.50 11.65 7.51
C LYS A 76 11.66 11.32 8.97
N GLU A 77 12.88 10.98 9.35
CA GLU A 77 13.23 10.84 10.76
C GLU A 77 12.82 12.08 11.59
N PRO A 78 12.33 11.85 12.82
CA PRO A 78 12.23 10.58 13.56
C PRO A 78 10.89 9.80 13.34
N TYR A 79 10.29 9.82 12.16
CA TYR A 79 9.09 9.04 11.77
C TYR A 79 7.89 9.19 12.71
N ARG A 80 7.65 10.40 13.21
CA ARG A 80 6.67 10.66 14.29
C ARG A 80 5.24 10.29 13.91
N GLU A 81 4.80 10.69 12.72
CA GLU A 81 3.43 10.44 12.26
C GLU A 81 3.21 8.96 12.00
N TYR A 82 4.15 8.32 11.32
CA TYR A 82 4.14 6.88 11.08
C TYR A 82 4.10 6.07 12.39
N THR A 83 4.97 6.40 13.34
CA THR A 83 4.99 5.74 14.65
C THR A 83 3.67 5.93 15.39
N LEU A 84 3.11 7.14 15.36
CA LEU A 84 1.83 7.44 15.98
C LEU A 84 0.67 6.64 15.36
N ILE A 85 0.66 6.44 14.04
CA ILE A 85 -0.31 5.59 13.36
C ILE A 85 -0.23 4.17 13.90
N LYS A 86 0.96 3.57 13.94
CA LYS A 86 1.18 2.20 14.45
C LYS A 86 0.76 2.08 15.91
N ASP A 87 1.14 3.02 16.76
CA ASP A 87 0.81 3.02 18.18
C ASP A 87 -0.70 3.12 18.43
N LYS A 88 -1.39 3.99 17.69
CA LYS A 88 -2.85 4.11 17.81
C LYS A 88 -3.60 2.88 17.33
N ILE A 89 -3.17 2.24 16.25
CA ILE A 89 -3.73 0.97 15.77
C ILE A 89 -3.51 -0.13 16.84
N ASN A 90 -2.27 -0.26 17.33
CA ASN A 90 -1.91 -1.22 18.35
C ASN A 90 -2.72 -1.03 19.64
N SER A 91 -2.84 0.21 20.10
CA SER A 91 -3.62 0.56 21.30
C SER A 91 -5.11 0.26 21.11
N PHE A 92 -5.69 0.59 19.97
CA PHE A 92 -7.09 0.31 19.67
C PHE A 92 -7.39 -1.20 19.66
N LEU A 93 -6.50 -2.02 19.10
CA LEU A 93 -6.64 -3.47 19.05
C LEU A 93 -6.21 -4.17 20.35
N GLY A 94 -5.62 -3.44 21.31
CA GLY A 94 -5.08 -4.03 22.54
C GLY A 94 -3.87 -4.94 22.29
N LYS A 95 -3.12 -4.73 21.22
CA LYS A 95 -1.98 -5.56 20.78
C LYS A 95 -0.74 -4.73 20.55
N ARG A 96 0.43 -5.27 20.93
CA ARG A 96 1.69 -4.53 20.79
C ARG A 96 2.24 -4.43 19.35
N LYS A 97 1.87 -5.35 18.46
CA LYS A 97 2.48 -5.52 17.14
C LYS A 97 1.48 -5.83 16.02
N ALA A 98 0.18 -5.58 16.24
CA ALA A 98 -0.81 -5.82 15.19
C ALA A 98 -0.54 -4.95 13.95
N SER A 99 -0.11 -3.71 14.17
CA SER A 99 0.25 -2.78 13.11
C SER A 99 1.34 -3.30 12.15
N ASP A 100 2.27 -4.16 12.62
CA ASP A 100 3.32 -4.72 11.77
C ASP A 100 2.77 -5.63 10.66
N LYS A 101 1.54 -6.15 10.84
CA LYS A 101 0.83 -6.94 9.83
C LYS A 101 -0.26 -6.17 9.09
N LEU A 102 -0.59 -4.99 9.54
CA LEU A 102 -1.68 -4.18 8.99
C LEU A 102 -1.19 -2.99 8.17
N VAL A 103 0.06 -2.57 8.38
CA VAL A 103 0.62 -1.38 7.73
C VAL A 103 1.58 -1.77 6.63
N ILE A 104 1.20 -1.41 5.41
CA ILE A 104 2.08 -1.39 4.23
C ILE A 104 2.78 -0.04 4.27
N PHE A 105 4.09 -0.04 4.28
CA PHE A 105 4.86 1.20 4.34
C PHE A 105 5.73 1.42 3.11
N ALA A 106 6.01 2.66 2.82
CA ALA A 106 7.03 3.12 1.89
C ALA A 106 7.96 4.12 2.58
N ASN A 107 9.25 3.88 2.55
CA ASN A 107 10.27 4.79 3.08
C ASN A 107 11.12 5.35 1.93
N PRO A 108 11.17 6.66 1.73
CA PRO A 108 10.49 7.70 2.51
C PRO A 108 9.02 7.87 2.17
N GLY A 109 8.55 7.39 1.04
CA GLY A 109 7.18 7.58 0.59
C GLY A 109 6.82 6.73 -0.61
N THR A 110 5.55 6.71 -0.98
CA THR A 110 4.95 5.87 -2.02
C THR A 110 5.63 6.01 -3.38
N MET A 111 6.18 7.18 -3.70
CA MET A 111 6.94 7.38 -4.93
C MET A 111 8.11 6.40 -5.06
N GLN A 112 8.74 5.99 -3.95
CA GLN A 112 9.76 4.93 -3.95
C GLN A 112 9.25 3.66 -4.64
N ILE A 113 8.04 3.22 -4.31
CA ILE A 113 7.45 1.99 -4.87
C ILE A 113 7.00 2.21 -6.31
N VAL A 114 6.38 3.35 -6.60
CA VAL A 114 5.90 3.70 -7.94
C VAL A 114 7.04 3.67 -8.95
N LEU A 115 8.18 4.23 -8.60
CA LEU A 115 9.34 4.29 -9.50
C LEU A 115 9.99 2.93 -9.75
N LEU A 116 9.82 1.93 -8.88
CA LEU A 116 10.30 0.56 -9.11
C LEU A 116 9.68 -0.09 -10.34
N HIS A 117 8.54 0.39 -10.84
CA HIS A 117 7.98 -0.07 -12.10
C HIS A 117 8.84 0.31 -13.32
N PHE A 118 9.66 1.35 -13.20
CA PHE A 118 10.40 1.95 -14.30
C PHE A 118 11.91 1.69 -14.20
N GLY A 119 12.43 1.39 -13.01
CA GLY A 119 13.87 1.14 -12.82
C GLY A 119 14.25 0.95 -11.37
N ASP A 120 15.53 0.69 -11.15
CA ASP A 120 16.10 0.66 -9.81
C ASP A 120 16.22 2.10 -9.29
N VAL A 121 15.73 2.33 -8.08
CA VAL A 121 15.70 3.64 -7.44
C VAL A 121 15.82 3.51 -5.93
N SER A 122 16.47 4.47 -5.31
CA SER A 122 16.51 4.63 -3.86
C SER A 122 16.38 6.12 -3.52
N LEU A 123 15.16 6.53 -3.17
CA LEU A 123 14.88 7.90 -2.77
C LEU A 123 15.36 8.12 -1.33
N LYS A 124 16.01 9.25 -1.09
CA LYS A 124 16.52 9.63 0.25
C LYS A 124 15.53 10.46 1.07
N ASN A 125 14.54 11.04 0.40
CA ASN A 125 13.52 11.89 1.02
C ASN A 125 12.29 12.00 0.13
N GLN A 126 11.21 12.59 0.64
CA GLN A 126 9.97 12.84 -0.10
C GLN A 126 9.98 14.16 -0.89
N GLY A 127 11.08 14.88 -0.92
CA GLY A 127 11.16 16.18 -1.57
C GLY A 127 10.85 16.09 -3.06
N LYS A 128 9.70 16.58 -3.47
CA LYS A 128 9.20 16.51 -4.85
C LYS A 128 10.20 17.14 -5.82
N LYS A 129 10.66 18.35 -5.49
CA LYS A 129 11.68 19.04 -6.29
C LYS A 129 13.01 18.30 -6.35
N THR A 130 13.42 17.71 -5.22
CA THR A 130 14.66 16.93 -5.12
C THR A 130 14.61 15.69 -6.00
N ASN A 131 13.45 15.04 -6.08
CA ASN A 131 13.25 13.80 -6.83
C ASN A 131 12.77 14.03 -8.27
N SER A 132 12.43 15.27 -8.65
CA SER A 132 11.81 15.57 -9.94
C SER A 132 12.67 15.11 -11.14
N ALA A 133 13.98 15.34 -11.08
CA ALA A 133 14.89 14.90 -12.14
C ALA A 133 14.92 13.35 -12.28
N GLU A 134 14.91 12.63 -11.18
CA GLU A 134 14.88 11.16 -11.18
C GLU A 134 13.53 10.63 -11.68
N ILE A 135 12.43 11.26 -11.26
CA ILE A 135 11.09 10.93 -11.76
C ILE A 135 11.02 11.16 -13.28
N GLU A 136 11.49 12.30 -13.75
CA GLU A 136 11.51 12.61 -15.19
C GLU A 136 12.39 11.61 -15.97
N ARG A 137 13.58 11.30 -15.45
CA ARG A 137 14.49 10.32 -16.07
C ARG A 137 13.84 8.95 -16.25
N LEU A 138 13.12 8.46 -15.23
CA LEU A 138 12.52 7.14 -15.24
C LEU A 138 11.17 7.09 -15.97
N THR A 139 10.38 8.15 -15.89
CA THR A 139 8.99 8.15 -16.32
C THR A 139 8.70 9.04 -17.51
N GLY A 140 9.60 9.98 -17.83
CA GLY A 140 9.39 11.02 -18.84
C GLY A 140 8.33 12.06 -18.46
N ILE A 141 8.04 12.22 -17.15
CA ILE A 141 7.11 13.24 -16.65
C ILE A 141 7.94 14.41 -16.10
N PRO A 142 7.98 15.57 -16.80
CA PRO A 142 8.77 16.69 -16.38
C PRO A 142 8.13 17.43 -15.20
N GLY A 143 8.97 18.04 -14.36
CA GLY A 143 8.53 18.96 -13.32
C GLY A 143 7.52 18.38 -12.35
N TYR A 144 7.70 17.12 -11.95
CA TYR A 144 6.77 16.44 -11.02
C TYR A 144 6.70 17.19 -9.68
N ASP A 145 5.48 17.59 -9.30
CA ASP A 145 5.18 18.31 -8.04
C ASP A 145 3.96 17.71 -7.31
N ALA A 146 3.63 16.45 -7.62
CA ALA A 146 2.55 15.66 -7.05
C ALA A 146 1.14 16.32 -7.14
N HIS A 147 0.90 17.10 -8.19
CA HIS A 147 -0.46 17.45 -8.55
C HIS A 147 -1.23 16.20 -8.97
N GLU A 148 -2.51 16.13 -8.64
CA GLU A 148 -3.31 14.91 -8.85
C GLU A 148 -3.27 14.43 -10.30
N GLU A 149 -3.30 15.34 -11.27
CA GLU A 149 -3.19 15.01 -12.71
C GLU A 149 -1.84 14.37 -13.06
N GLN A 150 -0.75 14.83 -12.45
CA GLN A 150 0.58 14.24 -12.64
C GLN A 150 0.67 12.85 -12.00
N ILE A 151 0.06 12.65 -10.83
CA ILE A 151 -0.03 11.35 -10.15
C ILE A 151 -0.80 10.37 -11.03
N GLN A 152 -1.96 10.78 -11.55
CA GLN A 152 -2.77 9.97 -12.45
C GLN A 152 -2.04 9.62 -13.74
N ALA A 153 -1.34 10.58 -14.35
CA ALA A 153 -0.54 10.35 -15.55
C ALA A 153 0.60 9.36 -15.28
N LEU A 154 1.27 9.49 -14.14
CA LEU A 154 2.34 8.59 -13.72
C LEU A 154 1.81 7.17 -13.48
N CYS A 155 0.75 7.02 -12.70
CA CYS A 155 0.11 5.74 -12.46
C CYS A 155 -0.42 5.12 -13.77
N GLY A 156 -0.90 5.94 -14.70
CA GLY A 156 -1.34 5.50 -16.02
C GLY A 156 -0.27 4.78 -16.84
N LYS A 157 1.00 5.12 -16.64
CA LYS A 157 2.15 4.46 -17.30
C LYS A 157 2.48 3.07 -16.73
N ILE A 158 1.99 2.73 -15.54
CA ILE A 158 2.18 1.41 -14.94
C ILE A 158 1.36 0.38 -15.72
N THR A 159 1.98 -0.72 -16.09
CA THR A 159 1.37 -1.78 -16.91
C THR A 159 1.51 -3.14 -16.24
N ARG A 160 0.77 -4.14 -16.73
CA ARG A 160 0.97 -5.54 -16.33
C ARG A 160 2.40 -6.02 -16.57
N ALA A 161 3.04 -5.54 -17.65
CA ALA A 161 4.39 -5.95 -18.00
C ALA A 161 5.45 -5.39 -17.03
N SER A 162 5.23 -4.20 -16.44
CA SER A 162 6.15 -3.62 -15.46
C SER A 162 6.01 -4.20 -14.04
N TYR A 163 4.93 -4.91 -13.75
CA TYR A 163 4.63 -5.39 -12.41
C TYR A 163 5.60 -6.46 -11.88
N PRO A 164 6.01 -7.50 -12.64
CA PRO A 164 6.97 -8.49 -12.17
C PRO A 164 8.32 -7.89 -11.78
N ASP A 165 8.81 -6.92 -12.59
CA ASP A 165 10.07 -6.24 -12.31
C ASP A 165 9.97 -5.37 -11.07
N MET A 166 8.89 -4.60 -10.93
CA MET A 166 8.61 -3.84 -9.70
C MET A 166 8.63 -4.75 -8.47
N LYS A 167 7.93 -5.88 -8.52
CA LYS A 167 7.86 -6.81 -7.40
C LYS A 167 9.25 -7.35 -7.02
N LYS A 168 10.05 -7.75 -8.01
CA LYS A 168 11.43 -8.20 -7.79
C LYS A 168 12.29 -7.12 -7.13
N ARG A 169 12.19 -5.86 -7.61
CA ARG A 169 12.91 -4.73 -7.02
C ARG A 169 12.42 -4.43 -5.60
N ALA A 170 11.11 -4.48 -5.36
CA ALA A 170 10.54 -4.29 -4.02
C ALA A 170 10.96 -5.40 -3.04
N GLU A 171 11.13 -6.64 -3.50
CA GLU A 171 11.70 -7.70 -2.68
C GLU A 171 13.15 -7.43 -2.28
N ALA A 172 13.94 -6.87 -3.17
CA ALA A 172 15.34 -6.54 -2.91
C ALA A 172 15.53 -5.41 -1.89
N ILE A 173 14.51 -4.59 -1.68
CA ILE A 173 14.51 -3.48 -0.70
C ILE A 173 13.54 -3.72 0.48
N ASN A 174 13.16 -4.97 0.73
CA ASN A 174 12.32 -5.32 1.87
C ASN A 174 13.15 -5.32 3.17
N TYR A 175 13.53 -4.14 3.61
CA TYR A 175 14.24 -3.89 4.86
C TYR A 175 13.29 -3.30 5.92
N PRO A 176 13.72 -3.17 7.18
CA PRO A 176 12.96 -2.47 8.22
C PRO A 176 12.50 -1.06 7.80
N ASP A 177 11.39 -0.64 8.37
CA ASP A 177 10.75 0.66 8.10
C ASP A 177 11.63 1.89 8.42
N THR A 178 12.71 1.68 9.17
CA THR A 178 13.74 2.71 9.49
C THR A 178 14.84 2.81 8.42
N VAL A 179 14.86 1.96 7.42
CA VAL A 179 15.88 1.99 6.36
C VAL A 179 15.38 2.81 5.19
N SER A 180 16.10 3.87 4.82
CA SER A 180 15.73 4.69 3.65
C SER A 180 15.72 3.87 2.36
N GLY A 181 14.71 4.09 1.54
CA GLY A 181 14.50 3.36 0.29
C GLY A 181 13.79 2.01 0.46
N SER A 182 13.36 1.63 1.68
CA SER A 182 12.72 0.34 1.96
C SER A 182 11.20 0.34 1.81
N THR A 183 10.63 -0.86 1.69
CA THR A 183 9.18 -1.11 1.73
C THR A 183 8.90 -2.57 2.07
N ASN A 184 7.76 -2.85 2.69
CA ASN A 184 7.27 -4.20 2.92
C ASN A 184 6.18 -4.64 1.93
N ILE A 185 5.89 -3.85 0.90
CA ILE A 185 4.77 -4.12 -0.03
C ILE A 185 4.88 -5.49 -0.71
N SER A 186 6.08 -5.96 -1.01
CA SER A 186 6.29 -7.24 -1.68
C SER A 186 5.69 -8.44 -0.93
N ALA A 187 5.64 -8.39 0.41
CA ALA A 187 5.02 -9.42 1.22
C ALA A 187 3.51 -9.49 1.00
N TYR A 188 2.85 -8.34 0.92
CA TYR A 188 1.41 -8.24 0.69
C TYR A 188 1.04 -8.62 -0.75
N LEU A 189 1.83 -8.20 -1.73
CA LEU A 189 1.61 -8.59 -3.13
C LEU A 189 1.64 -10.11 -3.31
N LYS A 190 2.54 -10.81 -2.61
CA LYS A 190 2.60 -12.27 -2.60
C LYS A 190 1.33 -12.91 -2.04
N TRP A 191 0.70 -12.29 -1.07
CA TRP A 191 -0.58 -12.74 -0.52
C TRP A 191 -1.73 -12.51 -1.49
N PHE A 192 -1.80 -11.32 -2.09
CA PHE A 192 -2.89 -10.96 -3.01
C PHE A 192 -2.89 -11.78 -4.31
N GLU A 193 -1.75 -12.28 -4.72
CA GLU A 193 -1.61 -13.11 -5.94
C GLU A 193 -2.08 -14.55 -5.76
N LYS A 194 -2.26 -15.02 -4.51
CA LYS A 194 -2.63 -16.39 -4.20
C LYS A 194 -4.11 -16.50 -3.87
N SER A 195 -4.75 -17.59 -4.29
CA SER A 195 -6.10 -17.95 -3.84
C SER A 195 -6.15 -18.48 -2.40
N ASP A 196 -4.99 -18.62 -1.75
CA ASP A 196 -4.82 -19.06 -0.38
C ASP A 196 -5.14 -17.91 0.59
N ASP A 197 -6.13 -18.09 1.45
CA ASP A 197 -6.61 -17.12 2.42
C ASP A 197 -5.98 -17.26 3.83
N HIS A 198 -4.97 -18.10 3.99
CA HIS A 198 -4.29 -18.30 5.28
C HIS A 198 -3.76 -17.00 5.88
N TRP A 199 -3.28 -16.08 5.05
CA TRP A 199 -2.81 -14.78 5.50
C TRP A 199 -3.93 -13.93 6.15
N ILE A 200 -5.18 -14.08 5.70
CA ILE A 200 -6.35 -13.43 6.31
C ILE A 200 -6.55 -13.96 7.72
N ALA A 201 -6.50 -15.28 7.89
CA ALA A 201 -6.61 -15.91 9.21
C ALA A 201 -5.45 -15.49 10.14
N GLU A 202 -4.22 -15.40 9.62
CA GLU A 202 -3.06 -14.90 10.39
C GLU A 202 -3.21 -13.45 10.85
N ILE A 203 -3.67 -12.56 9.97
CA ILE A 203 -3.92 -11.16 10.35
C ILE A 203 -5.05 -11.09 11.38
N ARG A 204 -6.15 -11.80 11.16
CA ARG A 204 -7.25 -11.85 12.13
C ARG A 204 -6.80 -12.32 13.51
N LYS A 205 -5.97 -13.38 13.57
CA LYS A 205 -5.37 -13.86 14.82
C LYS A 205 -4.50 -12.80 15.48
N ALA A 206 -3.75 -12.02 14.71
CA ALA A 206 -2.95 -10.93 15.26
C ALA A 206 -3.80 -9.76 15.78
N CYS A 207 -5.01 -9.56 15.24
CA CYS A 207 -5.96 -8.51 15.64
C CYS A 207 -6.97 -8.96 16.69
N ALA A 208 -7.26 -10.27 16.81
CA ALA A 208 -8.24 -10.78 17.76
C ALA A 208 -7.85 -10.44 19.21
N GLN A 209 -8.80 -9.92 19.95
CA GLN A 209 -8.68 -9.64 21.40
C GLN A 209 -8.62 -10.92 22.22
#